data_7f12562f96dc6815720e9bfb2ff662f4
#
_entry.id   7f12562f96dc6815720e9bfb2ff662f4
#
_cell.length_a   1.000
_cell.length_b   1.000
_cell.length_c   1.000
_cell.angle_alpha   90.00
_cell.angle_beta   90.00
_cell.angle_gamma   90.00
#
_symmetry.space_group_name_H-M   'P 1'
#
loop_
_entity.id
_entity.type
_entity.pdbx_description
1 polymer ?
#
loop_
_entity_poly.entity_id
_entity_poly.type
_entity_poly.pdbx_seq_one_letter_code
_entity_poly.pdbx_strand_id
1 'polypeptide(L)'
;MKHAFIISVILLVLIATASFLIPYTSTNKHAETKPFYVGVTFCGNSTSEAKLLIDRVKTYTNLFVLQSFNVSRNETATKEICDYAVAQGLNIILNLGVHNENTFTWQLPLLETAKQRWGNKFLGVYYDDEPGGMQLDCDWPGFFASYKQFLANSPLIKIYEEMLKANTSGSTPKDYDKEAEWFTGAIRMWNGPDRWKAAGFTLFISDYALYWWDYLAGYDVLLAQFGWNHTLAQDIALVRGAARLQNKTWGAIITWKYSEEPYLDNGTEIYNQMLMAYEAGAKYVVIFNYPKISDNPYGIMTDEHFEALERFWNDVMTEPNLKTIPDFSQAEAALVLPRNYGWGMRQPDDKIWGFWGPDKKSPQIWELSRNLLEQYGIYLDIVYEDPAFPVAGKYPRIYYWNQTS
;
A
#
# COMPACT_ATOMS: atom_id res chain seq x y z
N MET A 1 57.08 17.66 -47.87
CA MET A 1 56.03 18.32 -47.05
C MET A 1 54.61 18.28 -47.68
N LYS A 2 54.42 18.43 -49.01
CA LYS A 2 53.06 18.38 -49.61
C LYS A 2 52.36 17.00 -49.48
N HIS A 3 53.10 15.87 -49.57
CA HIS A 3 52.48 14.54 -49.49
C HIS A 3 52.09 14.15 -48.06
N ALA A 4 52.80 14.60 -47.04
CA ALA A 4 52.43 14.35 -45.63
C ALA A 4 51.16 15.08 -45.20
N PHE A 5 50.91 16.28 -45.76
CA PHE A 5 49.74 17.08 -45.50
C PHE A 5 48.44 16.44 -46.11
N ILE A 6 48.57 15.90 -47.35
CA ILE A 6 47.46 15.23 -48.04
C ILE A 6 47.07 13.92 -47.33
N ILE A 7 48.04 13.14 -46.86
CA ILE A 7 47.77 11.91 -46.11
C ILE A 7 47.08 12.20 -44.77
N SER A 8 47.48 13.26 -44.06
CA SER A 8 46.83 13.68 -42.82
C SER A 8 45.38 14.16 -43.00
N VAL A 9 45.10 14.86 -44.11
CA VAL A 9 43.73 15.31 -44.43
C VAL A 9 42.84 14.15 -44.85
N ILE A 10 43.35 13.19 -45.61
CA ILE A 10 42.60 11.95 -45.97
C ILE A 10 42.31 11.07 -44.74
N LEU A 11 43.27 10.97 -43.80
CA LEU A 11 43.05 10.24 -42.56
C LEU A 11 41.99 10.89 -41.65
N LEU A 12 41.99 12.23 -41.55
CA LEU A 12 40.98 13.01 -40.84
C LEU A 12 39.57 12.87 -41.46
N VAL A 13 39.46 12.87 -42.78
CA VAL A 13 38.20 12.67 -43.48
C VAL A 13 37.67 11.24 -43.30
N LEU A 14 38.56 10.23 -43.33
CA LEU A 14 38.18 8.84 -43.06
C LEU A 14 37.74 8.60 -41.60
N ILE A 15 38.36 9.26 -40.64
CA ILE A 15 37.94 9.21 -39.24
C ILE A 15 36.58 9.90 -39.05
N ALA A 16 36.34 11.03 -39.70
CA ALA A 16 35.08 11.75 -39.64
C ALA A 16 33.95 10.97 -40.32
N THR A 17 34.20 10.24 -41.42
CA THR A 17 33.18 9.41 -42.10
C THR A 17 32.93 8.10 -41.35
N ALA A 18 33.92 7.54 -40.69
CA ALA A 18 33.74 6.36 -39.84
C ALA A 18 32.89 6.65 -38.58
N SER A 19 32.92 7.89 -38.08
CA SER A 19 32.09 8.30 -36.96
C SER A 19 30.60 8.48 -37.31
N PHE A 20 30.24 8.59 -38.60
CA PHE A 20 28.87 8.65 -39.06
C PHE A 20 28.27 7.30 -39.48
N LEU A 21 29.09 6.24 -39.48
CA LEU A 21 28.66 4.88 -39.84
C LEU A 21 28.59 3.90 -38.65
N ILE A 22 28.64 4.44 -37.40
CA ILE A 22 28.22 3.64 -36.25
C ILE A 22 26.70 3.56 -36.41
N PRO A 23 26.12 2.36 -36.73
CA PRO A 23 24.70 2.22 -36.69
C PRO A 23 24.32 2.55 -35.23
N TYR A 24 23.50 3.60 -35.06
CA TYR A 24 22.80 3.84 -33.81
C TYR A 24 21.90 2.62 -33.63
N THR A 25 22.45 1.54 -33.14
CA THR A 25 21.67 0.46 -32.57
C THR A 25 21.04 1.09 -31.34
N SER A 26 19.88 1.72 -31.57
CA SER A 26 18.89 1.89 -30.53
C SER A 26 18.70 0.49 -29.95
N THR A 27 19.47 0.17 -28.93
CA THR A 27 19.05 -0.85 -27.98
C THR A 27 17.79 -0.28 -27.40
N ASN A 28 16.65 -0.62 -28.03
CA ASN A 28 15.40 -0.67 -27.34
C ASN A 28 15.65 -1.63 -26.19
N LYS A 29 16.18 -1.12 -25.08
CA LYS A 29 15.91 -1.73 -23.79
C LYS A 29 14.39 -1.71 -23.73
N HIS A 30 13.79 -2.84 -24.06
CA HIS A 30 12.45 -3.10 -23.58
C HIS A 30 12.56 -2.79 -22.08
N ALA A 31 12.01 -1.68 -21.66
CA ALA A 31 11.83 -1.42 -20.25
C ALA A 31 11.07 -2.65 -19.77
N GLU A 32 11.72 -3.46 -18.92
CA GLU A 32 11.03 -4.58 -18.28
C GLU A 32 9.78 -3.96 -17.68
N THR A 33 8.63 -4.28 -18.26
CA THR A 33 7.35 -3.81 -17.73
C THR A 33 7.24 -4.44 -16.37
N LYS A 34 7.41 -3.63 -15.32
CA LYS A 34 7.29 -4.11 -13.94
C LYS A 34 5.92 -4.78 -13.81
N PRO A 35 5.83 -6.00 -13.28
CA PRO A 35 4.56 -6.70 -13.19
C PRO A 35 3.57 -5.86 -12.37
N PHE A 36 2.39 -5.62 -12.95
CA PHE A 36 1.26 -4.99 -12.27
C PHE A 36 0.23 -6.06 -11.93
N TYR A 37 -0.36 -5.97 -10.74
CA TYR A 37 -1.28 -6.97 -10.22
C TYR A 37 -2.64 -6.34 -9.96
N VAL A 38 -3.68 -6.89 -10.57
CA VAL A 38 -5.06 -6.48 -10.37
C VAL A 38 -5.93 -7.68 -10.03
N GLY A 39 -6.80 -7.54 -9.03
CA GLY A 39 -7.62 -8.65 -8.58
C GLY A 39 -8.63 -8.30 -7.50
N VAL A 40 -9.04 -9.31 -6.79
CA VAL A 40 -10.08 -9.23 -5.74
C VAL A 40 -9.64 -9.93 -4.47
N THR A 41 -10.20 -9.51 -3.32
CA THR A 41 -10.12 -10.30 -2.10
C THR A 41 -11.25 -11.34 -2.03
N PHE A 42 -11.03 -12.37 -1.26
CA PHE A 42 -12.06 -13.33 -0.84
C PHE A 42 -12.12 -13.39 0.67
N CYS A 43 -13.23 -12.93 1.24
CA CYS A 43 -13.53 -12.97 2.67
C CYS A 43 -14.69 -13.95 3.01
N GLY A 44 -15.21 -14.71 2.01
CA GLY A 44 -16.31 -15.65 2.17
C GLY A 44 -15.96 -16.87 3.03
N ASN A 45 -16.91 -17.79 3.18
CA ASN A 45 -16.85 -18.81 4.22
C ASN A 45 -16.55 -20.21 3.69
N SER A 46 -16.58 -20.44 2.39
CA SER A 46 -16.44 -21.78 1.81
C SER A 46 -15.53 -21.85 0.58
N THR A 47 -15.00 -23.03 0.35
CA THR A 47 -14.21 -23.34 -0.86
C THR A 47 -15.03 -23.18 -2.15
N SER A 48 -16.32 -23.50 -2.11
CA SER A 48 -17.21 -23.35 -3.29
C SER A 48 -17.43 -21.90 -3.66
N GLU A 49 -17.65 -21.01 -2.70
CA GLU A 49 -17.76 -19.56 -2.94
C GLU A 49 -16.46 -18.98 -3.49
N ALA A 50 -15.32 -19.40 -2.93
CA ALA A 50 -14.01 -18.96 -3.43
C ALA A 50 -13.78 -19.38 -4.90
N LYS A 51 -14.09 -20.62 -5.25
CA LYS A 51 -13.96 -21.12 -6.64
C LYS A 51 -14.92 -20.39 -7.58
N LEU A 52 -16.14 -20.11 -7.14
CA LEU A 52 -17.11 -19.35 -7.91
C LEU A 52 -16.57 -17.94 -8.23
N LEU A 53 -16.01 -17.25 -7.25
CA LEU A 53 -15.41 -15.93 -7.45
C LEU A 53 -14.18 -16.03 -8.38
N ILE A 54 -13.30 -17.00 -8.17
CA ILE A 54 -12.14 -17.26 -9.06
C ILE A 54 -12.61 -17.46 -10.50
N ASP A 55 -13.62 -18.30 -10.72
CA ASP A 55 -14.16 -18.57 -12.05
C ASP A 55 -14.76 -17.32 -12.70
N ARG A 56 -15.36 -16.44 -11.92
CA ARG A 56 -15.91 -15.17 -12.39
C ARG A 56 -14.83 -14.20 -12.90
N VAL A 57 -13.66 -14.15 -12.21
CA VAL A 57 -12.65 -13.10 -12.46
C VAL A 57 -11.39 -13.55 -13.20
N LYS A 58 -11.13 -14.86 -13.32
CA LYS A 58 -9.85 -15.41 -13.80
C LYS A 58 -9.41 -14.97 -15.20
N THR A 59 -10.33 -14.50 -16.04
CA THR A 59 -10.04 -14.07 -17.41
C THR A 59 -9.64 -12.61 -17.51
N TYR A 60 -9.94 -11.82 -16.48
CA TYR A 60 -9.65 -10.38 -16.44
C TYR A 60 -9.05 -9.93 -15.11
N THR A 61 -8.34 -10.83 -14.44
CA THR A 61 -7.47 -10.54 -13.29
C THR A 61 -6.23 -11.42 -13.32
N ASN A 62 -5.22 -11.05 -12.56
CA ASN A 62 -4.02 -11.86 -12.35
C ASN A 62 -3.66 -12.07 -10.87
N LEU A 63 -4.54 -11.61 -9.96
CA LEU A 63 -4.33 -11.65 -8.52
C LEU A 63 -5.60 -12.10 -7.78
N PHE A 64 -5.41 -12.97 -6.80
CA PHE A 64 -6.43 -13.38 -5.84
C PHE A 64 -5.88 -13.28 -4.44
N VAL A 65 -6.56 -12.53 -3.56
CA VAL A 65 -6.16 -12.37 -2.17
C VAL A 65 -7.09 -13.18 -1.28
N LEU A 66 -6.58 -14.26 -0.70
CA LEU A 66 -7.33 -15.04 0.28
C LEU A 66 -7.26 -14.34 1.65
N GLN A 67 -8.36 -13.67 2.03
CA GLN A 67 -8.49 -12.88 3.27
C GLN A 67 -9.67 -13.39 4.14
N SER A 68 -9.98 -14.66 4.07
CA SER A 68 -11.09 -15.24 4.83
C SER A 68 -10.64 -15.72 6.20
N PHE A 69 -11.23 -15.14 7.22
CA PHE A 69 -10.98 -15.55 8.60
C PHE A 69 -11.43 -17.01 8.87
N ASN A 70 -12.51 -17.47 8.26
CA ASN A 70 -13.01 -18.82 8.45
C ASN A 70 -12.20 -19.86 7.68
N VAL A 71 -11.92 -19.58 6.41
CA VAL A 71 -11.13 -20.47 5.54
C VAL A 71 -9.69 -20.59 6.05
N SER A 72 -9.08 -19.49 6.49
CA SER A 72 -7.69 -19.48 6.98
C SER A 72 -7.45 -20.32 8.24
N ARG A 73 -8.50 -20.81 8.88
CA ARG A 73 -8.44 -21.76 10.02
C ARG A 73 -8.50 -23.23 9.57
N ASN A 74 -8.76 -23.47 8.29
CA ASN A 74 -8.88 -24.82 7.73
C ASN A 74 -7.78 -25.05 6.68
N GLU A 75 -6.81 -25.89 7.01
CA GLU A 75 -5.67 -26.20 6.16
C GLU A 75 -6.09 -26.74 4.79
N THR A 76 -7.03 -27.69 4.77
CA THR A 76 -7.50 -28.32 3.53
C THR A 76 -8.17 -27.30 2.62
N ALA A 77 -9.08 -26.50 3.17
CA ALA A 77 -9.77 -25.45 2.41
C ALA A 77 -8.79 -24.38 1.87
N THR A 78 -7.84 -23.94 2.71
CA THR A 78 -6.81 -22.98 2.31
C THR A 78 -5.98 -23.51 1.13
N LYS A 79 -5.46 -24.74 1.25
CA LYS A 79 -4.68 -25.38 0.18
C LYS A 79 -5.48 -25.55 -1.10
N GLU A 80 -6.71 -26.03 -0.99
CA GLU A 80 -7.59 -26.29 -2.14
C GLU A 80 -7.90 -24.99 -2.91
N ILE A 81 -8.21 -23.90 -2.21
CA ILE A 81 -8.50 -22.61 -2.85
C ILE A 81 -7.25 -22.05 -3.53
N CYS A 82 -6.10 -22.08 -2.85
CA CYS A 82 -4.85 -21.57 -3.43
C CYS A 82 -4.38 -22.41 -4.63
N ASP A 83 -4.47 -23.72 -4.55
CA ASP A 83 -4.16 -24.62 -5.67
C ASP A 83 -5.06 -24.32 -6.86
N TYR A 84 -6.36 -24.12 -6.61
CA TYR A 84 -7.31 -23.79 -7.65
C TYR A 84 -7.01 -22.44 -8.30
N ALA A 85 -6.79 -21.38 -7.52
CA ALA A 85 -6.44 -20.06 -8.02
C ALA A 85 -5.18 -20.10 -8.90
N VAL A 86 -4.12 -20.78 -8.43
CA VAL A 86 -2.86 -20.94 -9.17
C VAL A 86 -3.06 -21.74 -10.44
N ALA A 87 -3.86 -22.82 -10.43
CA ALA A 87 -4.20 -23.62 -11.60
C ALA A 87 -4.99 -22.81 -12.65
N GLN A 88 -5.78 -21.80 -12.21
CA GLN A 88 -6.44 -20.85 -13.10
C GLN A 88 -5.53 -19.71 -13.58
N GLY A 89 -4.23 -19.73 -13.23
CA GLY A 89 -3.24 -18.73 -13.69
C GLY A 89 -3.08 -17.52 -12.77
N LEU A 90 -3.81 -17.42 -11.68
CA LEU A 90 -3.75 -16.30 -10.77
C LEU A 90 -2.52 -16.34 -9.86
N ASN A 91 -2.02 -15.17 -9.49
CA ASN A 91 -1.10 -15.02 -8.37
C ASN A 91 -1.90 -14.95 -7.07
N ILE A 92 -1.28 -15.32 -5.96
CA ILE A 92 -1.95 -15.36 -4.66
C ILE A 92 -1.19 -14.61 -3.58
N ILE A 93 -1.98 -13.95 -2.72
CA ILE A 93 -1.54 -13.39 -1.44
C ILE A 93 -2.43 -14.04 -0.36
N LEU A 94 -1.83 -14.50 0.73
CA LEU A 94 -2.55 -15.20 1.79
C LEU A 94 -2.59 -14.38 3.08
N ASN A 95 -3.80 -14.17 3.60
CA ASN A 95 -4.01 -13.75 4.98
C ASN A 95 -4.44 -14.99 5.79
N LEU A 96 -3.58 -15.45 6.67
CA LEU A 96 -3.86 -16.62 7.51
C LEU A 96 -4.33 -16.26 8.92
N GLY A 97 -4.32 -14.98 9.29
CA GLY A 97 -4.68 -14.55 10.64
C GLY A 97 -3.84 -15.25 11.71
N VAL A 98 -2.53 -15.36 11.49
CA VAL A 98 -1.60 -16.14 12.32
C VAL A 98 -1.35 -15.41 13.63
N HIS A 99 -2.27 -15.51 14.56
CA HIS A 99 -2.09 -14.94 15.89
C HIS A 99 -1.82 -16.01 16.97
N ASN A 100 -1.99 -17.28 16.66
CA ASN A 100 -1.80 -18.36 17.60
C ASN A 100 -1.22 -19.62 16.96
N GLU A 101 0.11 -19.72 16.94
CA GLU A 101 0.86 -20.86 16.39
C GLU A 101 0.52 -22.18 17.08
N ASN A 102 0.10 -22.14 18.32
CA ASN A 102 -0.29 -23.34 19.05
C ASN A 102 -1.65 -23.86 18.61
N THR A 103 -2.50 -23.01 18.05
CA THR A 103 -3.84 -23.40 17.56
C THR A 103 -3.83 -23.86 16.10
N PHE A 104 -3.02 -23.18 15.27
CA PHE A 104 -2.95 -23.46 13.83
C PHE A 104 -1.52 -23.84 13.40
N THR A 105 -1.03 -24.95 13.97
CA THR A 105 0.36 -25.44 13.79
C THR A 105 0.74 -25.70 12.33
N TRP A 106 -0.22 -25.86 11.45
CA TRP A 106 -0.03 -26.12 10.02
C TRP A 106 0.30 -24.85 9.19
N GLN A 107 -0.05 -23.66 9.71
CA GLN A 107 0.06 -22.41 8.92
C GLN A 107 1.50 -22.06 8.58
N LEU A 108 2.40 -22.07 9.54
CA LEU A 108 3.81 -21.80 9.29
C LEU A 108 4.46 -22.83 8.35
N PRO A 109 4.33 -24.14 8.54
CA PRO A 109 4.79 -25.15 7.57
C PRO A 109 4.21 -24.98 6.16
N LEU A 110 2.94 -24.57 6.04
CA LEU A 110 2.34 -24.27 4.74
C LEU A 110 3.06 -23.10 4.05
N LEU A 111 3.29 -22.02 4.79
CA LEU A 111 3.98 -20.83 4.24
C LEU A 111 5.43 -21.17 3.87
N GLU A 112 6.17 -21.89 4.69
CA GLU A 112 7.54 -22.32 4.41
C GLU A 112 7.66 -23.12 3.10
N THR A 113 6.62 -23.88 2.77
CA THR A 113 6.54 -24.66 1.53
C THR A 113 5.80 -23.94 0.39
N ALA A 114 5.23 -22.76 0.62
CA ALA A 114 4.40 -22.04 -0.33
C ALA A 114 5.11 -21.74 -1.65
N LYS A 115 6.37 -21.29 -1.60
CA LYS A 115 7.17 -21.03 -2.79
C LYS A 115 7.50 -22.31 -3.56
N GLN A 116 7.69 -23.43 -2.85
CA GLN A 116 7.90 -24.74 -3.49
C GLN A 116 6.61 -25.23 -4.15
N ARG A 117 5.44 -25.01 -3.51
CA ARG A 117 4.14 -25.46 -3.99
C ARG A 117 3.60 -24.62 -5.15
N TRP A 118 3.66 -23.29 -5.02
CA TRP A 118 3.03 -22.36 -5.96
C TRP A 118 4.03 -21.49 -6.75
N GLY A 119 5.33 -21.69 -6.54
CA GLY A 119 6.38 -20.98 -7.28
C GLY A 119 6.26 -19.46 -7.15
N ASN A 120 6.48 -18.79 -8.27
CA ASN A 120 6.38 -17.33 -8.36
C ASN A 120 4.93 -16.81 -8.27
N LYS A 121 3.93 -17.69 -8.27
CA LYS A 121 2.53 -17.32 -8.08
C LYS A 121 2.20 -16.95 -6.65
N PHE A 122 2.96 -17.42 -5.68
CA PHE A 122 2.86 -16.98 -4.28
C PHE A 122 3.64 -15.68 -4.10
N LEU A 123 2.92 -14.56 -3.94
CA LEU A 123 3.52 -13.24 -3.82
C LEU A 123 3.91 -12.88 -2.40
N GLY A 124 3.24 -13.42 -1.39
CA GLY A 124 3.55 -13.16 0.00
C GLY A 124 2.37 -13.35 0.96
N VAL A 125 2.57 -12.84 2.16
CA VAL A 125 1.63 -12.97 3.27
C VAL A 125 1.02 -11.60 3.58
N TYR A 126 -0.30 -11.54 3.59
CA TYR A 126 -1.04 -10.40 4.11
C TYR A 126 -1.16 -10.62 5.63
N TYR A 127 -0.56 -9.76 6.40
CA TYR A 127 -0.41 -9.97 7.83
C TYR A 127 -0.81 -8.72 8.61
N ASP A 128 -1.86 -8.84 9.42
CA ASP A 128 -2.54 -7.76 10.09
C ASP A 128 -3.36 -6.84 9.17
N ASP A 129 -4.15 -5.93 9.74
CA ASP A 129 -5.06 -5.05 9.01
C ASP A 129 -5.23 -3.73 9.77
N GLU A 130 -5.11 -2.60 9.09
CA GLU A 130 -5.45 -1.26 9.56
C GLU A 130 -4.78 -0.78 10.86
N PRO A 131 -3.52 -1.08 11.17
CA PRO A 131 -2.95 -0.66 12.46
C PRO A 131 -2.89 0.86 12.63
N GLY A 132 -2.60 1.61 11.57
CA GLY A 132 -2.55 3.08 11.59
C GLY A 132 -3.92 3.70 11.74
N GLY A 133 -4.92 3.17 11.02
CA GLY A 133 -6.31 3.60 11.15
C GLY A 133 -6.87 3.29 12.52
N MET A 134 -6.65 2.07 13.01
CA MET A 134 -7.04 1.67 14.36
C MET A 134 -6.36 2.52 15.43
N GLN A 135 -5.09 2.90 15.24
CA GLN A 135 -4.38 3.81 16.14
C GLN A 135 -5.13 5.14 16.29
N LEU A 136 -5.61 5.69 15.19
CA LEU A 136 -6.31 6.98 15.18
C LEU A 136 -7.74 6.90 15.73
N ASP A 137 -8.46 5.82 15.43
CA ASP A 137 -9.90 5.72 15.64
C ASP A 137 -10.30 4.94 16.90
N CYS A 138 -9.36 4.18 17.49
CA CYS A 138 -9.64 3.42 18.70
C CYS A 138 -10.13 4.33 19.85
N ASP A 139 -11.12 3.85 20.59
CA ASP A 139 -11.45 4.37 21.93
C ASP A 139 -10.42 3.84 22.95
N TRP A 140 -9.24 4.46 22.97
CA TRP A 140 -8.15 4.04 23.84
C TRP A 140 -8.55 3.95 25.32
N PRO A 141 -9.29 4.93 25.91
CA PRO A 141 -9.77 4.81 27.26
C PRO A 141 -10.63 3.56 27.49
N GLY A 142 -11.59 3.29 26.63
CA GLY A 142 -12.45 2.11 26.72
C GLY A 142 -11.69 0.81 26.49
N PHE A 143 -10.78 0.78 25.51
CA PHE A 143 -9.90 -0.36 25.26
C PHE A 143 -9.10 -0.74 26.52
N PHE A 144 -8.46 0.21 27.16
CA PHE A 144 -7.65 -0.06 28.35
C PHE A 144 -8.49 -0.41 29.58
N ALA A 145 -9.64 0.21 29.75
CA ALA A 145 -10.57 -0.18 30.80
C ALA A 145 -10.96 -1.66 30.69
N SER A 146 -11.15 -2.14 29.44
CA SER A 146 -11.54 -3.51 29.14
C SER A 146 -10.39 -4.51 29.27
N TYR A 147 -9.17 -4.12 28.92
CA TYR A 147 -8.01 -5.01 28.86
C TYR A 147 -7.01 -4.83 30.00
N LYS A 148 -7.29 -3.96 30.96
CA LYS A 148 -6.38 -3.64 32.08
C LYS A 148 -5.89 -4.88 32.83
N GLN A 149 -6.75 -5.87 33.06
CA GLN A 149 -6.37 -7.11 33.73
C GLN A 149 -5.44 -7.99 32.87
N PHE A 150 -5.69 -8.02 31.57
CA PHE A 150 -4.90 -8.81 30.61
C PHE A 150 -3.50 -8.23 30.41
N LEU A 151 -3.39 -6.91 30.42
CA LEU A 151 -2.16 -6.18 30.18
C LEU A 151 -1.38 -5.85 31.46
N ALA A 152 -1.91 -6.21 32.63
CA ALA A 152 -1.36 -5.84 33.94
C ALA A 152 0.14 -6.15 34.13
N ASN A 153 0.64 -7.20 33.44
CA ASN A 153 2.04 -7.60 33.46
C ASN A 153 2.81 -7.26 32.17
N SER A 154 2.20 -6.56 31.23
CA SER A 154 2.83 -6.16 29.98
C SER A 154 3.61 -4.86 30.13
N PRO A 155 4.83 -4.73 29.58
CA PRO A 155 5.53 -3.45 29.48
C PRO A 155 4.68 -2.36 28.81
N LEU A 156 3.81 -2.75 27.89
CA LEU A 156 2.90 -1.85 27.17
C LEU A 156 1.95 -1.10 28.07
N ILE A 157 1.50 -1.70 29.18
CA ILE A 157 0.58 -1.02 30.09
C ILE A 157 1.22 0.18 30.75
N LYS A 158 2.52 0.09 31.08
CA LYS A 158 3.25 1.21 31.71
C LYS A 158 3.43 2.37 30.75
N ILE A 159 3.83 2.06 29.53
CA ILE A 159 3.98 3.06 28.46
C ILE A 159 2.66 3.76 28.23
N TYR A 160 1.59 3.00 28.16
CA TYR A 160 0.24 3.51 27.97
C TYR A 160 -0.30 4.33 29.14
N GLU A 161 -0.11 3.89 30.37
CA GLU A 161 -0.50 4.65 31.57
C GLU A 161 0.25 6.00 31.64
N GLU A 162 1.52 6.04 31.22
CA GLU A 162 2.28 7.28 31.06
C GLU A 162 1.68 8.20 29.99
N MET A 163 1.25 7.63 28.88
CA MET A 163 0.63 8.38 27.77
C MET A 163 -0.76 8.91 28.14
N LEU A 164 -1.58 8.10 28.81
CA LEU A 164 -2.86 8.55 29.36
C LEU A 164 -2.67 9.68 30.37
N LYS A 165 -1.70 9.57 31.24
CA LYS A 165 -1.34 10.64 32.19
C LYS A 165 -0.95 11.92 31.47
N ALA A 166 -0.13 11.81 30.44
CA ALA A 166 0.29 12.95 29.63
C ALA A 166 -0.89 13.63 28.93
N ASN A 167 -1.87 12.82 28.48
CA ASN A 167 -3.05 13.32 27.79
C ASN A 167 -4.07 13.97 28.73
N THR A 168 -4.29 13.38 29.92
CA THR A 168 -5.32 13.82 30.85
C THR A 168 -4.86 14.97 31.77
N SER A 169 -3.57 15.10 32.05
CA SER A 169 -3.07 16.09 32.95
C SER A 169 -2.83 17.50 32.36
N GLY A 170 -2.81 17.59 31.02
CA GLY A 170 -2.50 18.84 30.29
C GLY A 170 -1.11 19.44 30.60
N SER A 171 -0.36 18.79 31.48
CA SER A 171 0.91 19.28 32.04
C SER A 171 2.15 18.63 31.43
N THR A 172 1.99 17.48 30.75
CA THR A 172 3.11 16.81 30.12
C THR A 172 3.15 17.17 28.62
N PRO A 173 4.28 17.60 28.06
CA PRO A 173 4.42 17.87 26.65
C PRO A 173 4.07 16.63 25.82
N LYS A 174 3.35 16.85 24.72
CA LYS A 174 3.08 15.80 23.73
C LYS A 174 4.41 15.34 23.14
N ASP A 175 4.73 14.06 23.27
CA ASP A 175 5.98 13.47 22.77
C ASP A 175 5.68 12.58 21.57
N TYR A 176 5.67 13.17 20.38
CA TYR A 176 5.38 12.47 19.15
C TYR A 176 6.49 11.49 18.74
N ASP A 177 7.74 11.73 19.15
CA ASP A 177 8.84 10.81 18.87
C ASP A 177 8.64 9.49 19.63
N LYS A 178 8.29 9.60 20.91
CA LYS A 178 8.01 8.44 21.77
C LYS A 178 6.77 7.65 21.27
N GLU A 179 5.76 8.37 20.78
CA GLU A 179 4.57 7.72 20.24
C GLU A 179 4.85 6.93 18.97
N ALA A 180 5.61 7.52 18.05
CA ALA A 180 6.04 6.85 16.82
C ALA A 180 6.89 5.59 17.12
N GLU A 181 7.79 5.68 18.12
CA GLU A 181 8.59 4.55 18.60
C GLU A 181 7.69 3.46 19.20
N TRP A 182 6.72 3.86 20.02
CA TRP A 182 5.78 2.92 20.63
C TRP A 182 4.92 2.22 19.57
N PHE A 183 4.31 2.94 18.64
CA PHE A 183 3.46 2.39 17.59
C PHE A 183 4.22 1.37 16.74
N THR A 184 5.38 1.76 16.22
CA THR A 184 6.20 0.86 15.39
C THR A 184 6.73 -0.33 16.19
N GLY A 185 7.10 -0.11 17.45
CA GLY A 185 7.54 -1.15 18.37
C GLY A 185 6.45 -2.15 18.73
N ALA A 186 5.22 -1.66 18.95
CA ALA A 186 4.06 -2.51 19.21
C ALA A 186 3.75 -3.44 18.04
N ILE A 187 3.69 -2.93 16.81
CA ILE A 187 3.48 -3.74 15.61
C ILE A 187 4.58 -4.80 15.48
N ARG A 188 5.85 -4.43 15.64
CA ARG A 188 6.96 -5.39 15.57
C ARG A 188 6.88 -6.49 16.63
N MET A 189 6.45 -6.13 17.83
CA MET A 189 6.35 -7.08 18.94
C MET A 189 5.16 -8.03 18.79
N TRP A 190 3.99 -7.50 18.35
CA TRP A 190 2.76 -8.27 18.24
C TRP A 190 2.68 -9.11 16.98
N ASN A 191 3.10 -8.53 15.85
CA ASN A 191 2.95 -9.14 14.53
C ASN A 191 4.22 -9.82 14.04
N GLY A 192 5.36 -9.56 14.70
CA GLY A 192 6.65 -10.17 14.39
C GLY A 192 7.10 -10.06 12.93
N PRO A 193 6.95 -8.89 12.24
CA PRO A 193 7.30 -8.76 10.83
C PRO A 193 8.75 -9.16 10.54
N ASP A 194 9.67 -8.92 11.46
CA ASP A 194 11.07 -9.32 11.32
C ASP A 194 11.24 -10.84 11.22
N ARG A 195 10.43 -11.61 11.95
CA ARG A 195 10.42 -13.08 11.88
C ARG A 195 9.97 -13.57 10.51
N TRP A 196 8.87 -13.02 9.98
CA TRP A 196 8.34 -13.38 8.67
C TRP A 196 9.30 -13.02 7.54
N LYS A 197 9.95 -11.87 7.65
CA LYS A 197 10.97 -11.43 6.69
C LYS A 197 12.22 -12.31 6.76
N ALA A 198 12.65 -12.72 7.94
CA ALA A 198 13.74 -13.68 8.11
C ALA A 198 13.44 -15.03 7.45
N ALA A 199 12.19 -15.45 7.41
CA ALA A 199 11.71 -16.61 6.66
C ALA A 199 11.58 -16.36 5.13
N GLY A 200 11.89 -15.16 4.66
CA GLY A 200 11.91 -14.81 3.24
C GLY A 200 10.56 -14.47 2.63
N PHE A 201 9.57 -14.09 3.46
CA PHE A 201 8.26 -13.67 2.97
C PHE A 201 8.23 -12.18 2.67
N THR A 202 7.50 -11.80 1.62
CA THR A 202 7.04 -10.43 1.40
C THR A 202 5.81 -10.18 2.25
N LEU A 203 5.83 -9.15 3.07
CA LEU A 203 4.72 -8.80 3.95
C LEU A 203 3.85 -7.70 3.37
N PHE A 204 2.57 -8.01 3.24
CA PHE A 204 1.52 -7.10 2.83
C PHE A 204 0.71 -6.67 4.03
N ILE A 205 0.21 -5.45 3.98
CA ILE A 205 -0.80 -4.91 4.89
C ILE A 205 -1.70 -3.94 4.14
N SER A 206 -2.94 -3.71 4.60
CA SER A 206 -3.73 -2.56 4.19
C SER A 206 -3.89 -1.57 5.34
N ASP A 207 -4.00 -0.31 5.00
CA ASP A 207 -4.31 0.73 5.97
C ASP A 207 -4.97 1.94 5.29
N TYR A 208 -5.59 2.82 6.09
CA TYR A 208 -6.19 4.09 5.66
C TYR A 208 -5.57 5.32 6.33
N ALA A 209 -4.50 5.12 7.12
CA ALA A 209 -3.75 6.22 7.74
C ALA A 209 -2.35 5.76 8.17
N LEU A 210 -1.52 6.70 8.58
CA LEU A 210 -0.20 6.48 9.20
C LEU A 210 0.77 5.60 8.40
N TYR A 211 0.61 5.49 7.09
CA TYR A 211 1.39 4.63 6.16
C TYR A 211 2.91 4.70 6.33
N TRP A 212 3.45 5.88 6.72
CA TRP A 212 4.88 6.08 6.96
C TRP A 212 5.42 5.12 8.02
N TRP A 213 4.68 4.97 9.11
CA TRP A 213 5.09 4.16 10.26
C TRP A 213 4.80 2.68 10.07
N ASP A 214 3.86 2.30 9.24
CA ASP A 214 3.65 0.91 8.85
C ASP A 214 4.89 0.35 8.14
N TYR A 215 5.47 1.12 7.22
CA TYR A 215 6.74 0.74 6.60
C TYR A 215 7.88 0.71 7.61
N LEU A 216 7.98 1.67 8.53
CA LEU A 216 8.95 1.67 9.61
C LEU A 216 8.78 0.45 10.54
N ALA A 217 7.54 0.00 10.75
CA ALA A 217 7.23 -1.20 11.51
C ALA A 217 7.67 -2.49 10.84
N GLY A 218 8.00 -2.46 9.53
CA GLY A 218 8.63 -3.57 8.86
C GLY A 218 7.90 -4.14 7.64
N TYR A 219 6.72 -3.63 7.27
CA TYR A 219 6.01 -4.10 6.09
C TYR A 219 6.74 -3.76 4.78
N ASP A 220 6.56 -4.60 3.77
CA ASP A 220 7.22 -4.44 2.46
C ASP A 220 6.28 -3.84 1.42
N VAL A 221 5.00 -4.15 1.51
CA VAL A 221 3.94 -3.69 0.62
C VAL A 221 2.76 -3.20 1.45
N LEU A 222 2.32 -1.98 1.18
CA LEU A 222 1.15 -1.40 1.79
C LEU A 222 0.09 -1.14 0.74
N LEU A 223 -1.12 -1.61 0.99
CA LEU A 223 -2.30 -1.35 0.17
C LEU A 223 -3.09 -0.22 0.82
N ALA A 224 -3.02 0.99 0.25
CA ALA A 224 -3.80 2.12 0.75
C ALA A 224 -5.30 1.86 0.49
N GLN A 225 -6.12 2.06 1.49
CA GLN A 225 -7.56 1.87 1.37
C GLN A 225 -8.20 3.06 0.67
N PHE A 226 -8.81 2.79 -0.48
CA PHE A 226 -9.63 3.74 -1.23
C PHE A 226 -11.10 3.53 -0.86
N GLY A 227 -11.59 4.38 0.01
CA GLY A 227 -12.94 4.26 0.56
C GLY A 227 -13.22 5.33 1.61
N TRP A 228 -14.20 5.12 2.47
CA TRP A 228 -14.51 5.93 3.66
C TRP A 228 -14.66 7.44 3.41
N ASN A 229 -14.96 7.86 2.17
CA ASN A 229 -14.99 9.28 1.73
C ASN A 229 -13.64 10.02 1.88
N HIS A 230 -12.53 9.32 1.86
CA HIS A 230 -11.22 9.94 1.87
C HIS A 230 -10.89 10.61 0.52
N THR A 231 -9.94 11.53 0.55
CA THR A 231 -9.42 12.17 -0.66
C THR A 231 -8.34 11.29 -1.28
N LEU A 232 -8.66 10.57 -2.36
CA LEU A 232 -7.75 9.60 -2.99
C LEU A 232 -6.37 10.17 -3.34
N ALA A 233 -6.32 11.40 -3.86
CA ALA A 233 -5.05 12.04 -4.18
C ALA A 233 -4.18 12.23 -2.94
N GLN A 234 -4.77 12.46 -1.76
CA GLN A 234 -4.04 12.55 -0.50
C GLN A 234 -3.54 11.19 -0.03
N ASP A 235 -4.36 10.14 -0.12
CA ASP A 235 -3.95 8.79 0.26
C ASP A 235 -2.80 8.32 -0.63
N ILE A 236 -2.88 8.57 -1.93
CA ILE A 236 -1.79 8.32 -2.88
C ILE A 236 -0.54 9.12 -2.50
N ALA A 237 -0.68 10.40 -2.21
CA ALA A 237 0.45 11.25 -1.84
C ALA A 237 1.19 10.75 -0.59
N LEU A 238 0.45 10.30 0.42
CA LEU A 238 0.98 9.79 1.68
C LEU A 238 1.64 8.42 1.48
N VAL A 239 0.94 7.45 0.88
CA VAL A 239 1.45 6.09 0.73
C VAL A 239 2.61 6.01 -0.24
N ARG A 240 2.52 6.68 -1.41
CA ARG A 240 3.58 6.70 -2.42
C ARG A 240 4.80 7.44 -1.92
N GLY A 241 4.62 8.57 -1.24
CA GLY A 241 5.71 9.33 -0.63
C GLY A 241 6.48 8.49 0.39
N ALA A 242 5.78 7.79 1.28
CA ALA A 242 6.37 6.87 2.24
C ALA A 242 7.11 5.72 1.55
N ALA A 243 6.48 5.06 0.58
CA ALA A 243 7.06 3.96 -0.17
C ALA A 243 8.34 4.38 -0.92
N ARG A 244 8.29 5.53 -1.60
CA ARG A 244 9.43 6.06 -2.37
C ARG A 244 10.65 6.33 -1.48
N LEU A 245 10.48 7.06 -0.37
CA LEU A 245 11.60 7.42 0.48
C LEU A 245 12.17 6.22 1.23
N GLN A 246 11.33 5.29 1.64
CA GLN A 246 11.74 4.09 2.36
C GLN A 246 12.10 2.91 1.44
N ASN A 247 12.12 3.12 0.11
CA ASN A 247 12.40 2.07 -0.89
C ASN A 247 11.49 0.85 -0.73
N LYS A 248 10.20 1.11 -0.63
CA LYS A 248 9.12 0.14 -0.43
C LYS A 248 8.20 0.08 -1.64
N THR A 249 7.25 -0.83 -1.62
CA THR A 249 6.22 -0.99 -2.64
C THR A 249 4.86 -0.60 -2.08
N TRP A 250 4.01 -0.01 -2.91
CA TRP A 250 2.65 0.30 -2.54
C TRP A 250 1.64 -0.22 -3.56
N GLY A 251 0.40 -0.28 -3.15
CA GLY A 251 -0.76 -0.59 -3.95
C GLY A 251 -2.01 0.08 -3.38
N ALA A 252 -3.15 -0.23 -3.96
CA ALA A 252 -4.45 0.22 -3.47
C ALA A 252 -5.36 -0.97 -3.23
N ILE A 253 -6.21 -0.86 -2.20
CA ILE A 253 -7.36 -1.73 -1.99
C ILE A 253 -8.61 -0.86 -1.96
N ILE A 254 -9.50 -1.06 -2.93
CA ILE A 254 -10.76 -0.34 -3.02
C ILE A 254 -11.74 -0.99 -2.07
N THR A 255 -12.23 -0.26 -1.09
CA THR A 255 -12.98 -0.79 0.05
C THR A 255 -14.28 -0.01 0.30
N TRP A 256 -14.82 -0.13 1.50
CA TRP A 256 -16.09 0.45 1.91
C TRP A 256 -16.18 1.95 1.62
N LYS A 257 -17.18 2.34 0.83
CA LYS A 257 -17.61 3.74 0.68
C LYS A 257 -18.74 4.06 1.64
N TYR A 258 -19.62 3.10 1.83
CA TYR A 258 -20.84 3.24 2.62
C TYR A 258 -20.89 2.16 3.69
N SER A 259 -21.47 2.48 4.85
CA SER A 259 -21.71 1.53 5.93
C SER A 259 -22.84 0.54 5.64
N GLU A 260 -23.67 0.87 4.65
CA GLU A 260 -24.83 0.10 4.20
C GLU A 260 -24.76 -0.13 2.69
N GLU A 261 -25.62 -0.98 2.15
CA GLU A 261 -25.71 -1.24 0.71
C GLU A 261 -25.88 0.06 -0.09
N PRO A 262 -25.10 0.27 -1.15
CA PRO A 262 -24.33 -0.72 -1.94
C PRO A 262 -22.92 -1.03 -1.45
N TYR A 263 -22.47 -0.53 -0.32
CA TYR A 263 -21.16 -0.68 0.30
C TYR A 263 -19.98 -0.11 -0.49
N LEU A 264 -19.84 -0.44 -1.76
CA LEU A 264 -18.81 0.07 -2.67
C LEU A 264 -19.33 1.25 -3.50
N ASP A 265 -18.43 2.01 -4.07
CA ASP A 265 -18.76 2.97 -5.13
C ASP A 265 -19.30 2.25 -6.37
N ASN A 266 -20.01 2.97 -7.24
CA ASN A 266 -20.50 2.41 -8.51
C ASN A 266 -19.35 1.99 -9.45
N GLY A 267 -19.66 1.18 -10.46
CA GLY A 267 -18.65 0.63 -11.36
C GLY A 267 -17.79 1.69 -12.08
N THR A 268 -18.34 2.86 -12.39
CA THR A 268 -17.57 3.95 -13.01
C THR A 268 -16.51 4.49 -12.06
N GLU A 269 -16.87 4.73 -10.80
CA GLU A 269 -15.91 5.22 -9.80
C GLU A 269 -14.88 4.16 -9.45
N ILE A 270 -15.25 2.88 -9.36
CA ILE A 270 -14.31 1.76 -9.18
C ILE A 270 -13.27 1.73 -10.31
N TYR A 271 -13.72 1.88 -11.57
CA TYR A 271 -12.80 1.96 -12.71
C TYR A 271 -11.84 3.15 -12.58
N ASN A 272 -12.36 4.34 -12.25
CA ASN A 272 -11.54 5.55 -12.10
C ASN A 272 -10.53 5.42 -10.95
N GLN A 273 -10.90 4.80 -9.85
CA GLN A 273 -10.02 4.53 -8.71
C GLN A 273 -8.89 3.57 -9.09
N MET A 274 -9.20 2.49 -9.84
CA MET A 274 -8.19 1.57 -10.36
C MET A 274 -7.21 2.28 -11.31
N LEU A 275 -7.74 3.10 -12.22
CA LEU A 275 -6.95 3.85 -13.19
C LEU A 275 -6.02 4.86 -12.49
N MET A 276 -6.55 5.61 -11.53
CA MET A 276 -5.77 6.59 -10.75
C MET A 276 -4.63 5.91 -9.98
N ALA A 277 -4.88 4.75 -9.35
CA ALA A 277 -3.84 3.99 -8.65
C ALA A 277 -2.76 3.50 -9.62
N TYR A 278 -3.16 2.97 -10.77
CA TYR A 278 -2.24 2.51 -11.82
C TYR A 278 -1.36 3.66 -12.34
N GLU A 279 -1.96 4.77 -12.72
CA GLU A 279 -1.28 5.97 -13.21
C GLU A 279 -0.31 6.52 -12.17
N ALA A 280 -0.70 6.53 -10.89
CA ALA A 280 0.16 6.97 -9.80
C ALA A 280 1.31 6.00 -9.46
N GLY A 281 1.42 4.86 -10.16
CA GLY A 281 2.51 3.90 -10.02
C GLY A 281 2.30 2.86 -8.91
N ALA A 282 1.06 2.58 -8.53
CA ALA A 282 0.74 1.43 -7.70
C ALA A 282 1.21 0.14 -8.38
N LYS A 283 1.68 -0.82 -7.62
CA LYS A 283 2.04 -2.15 -8.13
C LYS A 283 0.89 -3.14 -8.02
N TYR A 284 -0.03 -2.89 -7.11
CA TYR A 284 -1.17 -3.74 -6.79
C TYR A 284 -2.44 -2.90 -6.75
N VAL A 285 -3.52 -3.41 -7.34
CA VAL A 285 -4.86 -2.85 -7.18
C VAL A 285 -5.81 -4.00 -6.90
N VAL A 286 -6.53 -3.93 -5.79
CA VAL A 286 -7.41 -5.00 -5.32
C VAL A 286 -8.78 -4.42 -5.00
N ILE A 287 -9.85 -5.06 -5.42
CA ILE A 287 -11.20 -4.72 -4.95
C ILE A 287 -11.49 -5.60 -3.73
N PHE A 288 -11.79 -4.95 -2.61
CA PHE A 288 -12.19 -5.63 -1.39
C PHE A 288 -13.58 -6.23 -1.54
N ASN A 289 -13.71 -7.52 -1.24
CA ASN A 289 -14.97 -8.24 -1.35
C ASN A 289 -15.29 -9.00 -0.07
N TYR A 290 -16.42 -8.68 0.54
CA TYR A 290 -16.84 -9.22 1.82
C TYR A 290 -18.26 -9.83 1.73
N PRO A 291 -18.55 -10.96 2.39
CA PRO A 291 -19.85 -11.65 2.29
C PRO A 291 -20.92 -10.95 3.15
N LYS A 292 -21.37 -9.76 2.74
CA LYS A 292 -22.33 -8.94 3.48
C LYS A 292 -23.74 -9.02 2.90
N ILE A 293 -23.90 -9.15 1.59
CA ILE A 293 -25.19 -9.23 0.91
C ILE A 293 -25.61 -10.71 0.85
N SER A 294 -26.67 -11.07 1.57
CA SER A 294 -27.07 -12.47 1.80
C SER A 294 -27.36 -13.26 0.52
N ASP A 295 -27.97 -12.63 -0.47
CA ASP A 295 -28.39 -13.28 -1.72
C ASP A 295 -27.37 -13.11 -2.87
N ASN A 296 -26.23 -12.51 -2.59
CA ASN A 296 -25.17 -12.33 -3.57
C ASN A 296 -24.02 -13.30 -3.30
N PRO A 297 -23.79 -14.29 -4.17
CA PRO A 297 -22.72 -15.28 -3.98
C PRO A 297 -21.30 -14.68 -4.11
N TYR A 298 -21.22 -13.46 -4.57
CA TYR A 298 -19.97 -12.69 -4.74
C TYR A 298 -19.76 -11.63 -3.66
N GLY A 299 -20.48 -11.71 -2.53
CA GLY A 299 -20.34 -10.78 -1.42
C GLY A 299 -20.91 -9.39 -1.74
N ILE A 300 -20.09 -8.33 -1.60
CA ILE A 300 -20.54 -6.94 -1.88
C ILE A 300 -20.31 -6.52 -3.33
N MET A 301 -19.61 -7.31 -4.14
CA MET A 301 -19.41 -6.99 -5.56
C MET A 301 -20.65 -7.36 -6.38
N THR A 302 -21.11 -6.42 -7.19
CA THR A 302 -22.21 -6.58 -8.15
C THR A 302 -21.68 -6.65 -9.58
N ASP A 303 -22.55 -6.90 -10.56
CA ASP A 303 -22.15 -7.00 -11.97
C ASP A 303 -21.42 -5.75 -12.47
N GLU A 304 -21.83 -4.56 -12.07
CA GLU A 304 -21.15 -3.30 -12.47
C GLU A 304 -19.68 -3.24 -12.00
N HIS A 305 -19.36 -3.83 -10.84
CA HIS A 305 -17.98 -3.89 -10.33
C HIS A 305 -17.14 -4.88 -11.12
N PHE A 306 -17.70 -6.02 -11.51
CA PHE A 306 -17.03 -6.97 -12.39
C PHE A 306 -16.83 -6.41 -13.80
N GLU A 307 -17.82 -5.69 -14.35
CA GLU A 307 -17.69 -5.00 -15.64
C GLU A 307 -16.61 -3.91 -15.60
N ALA A 308 -16.53 -3.13 -14.50
CA ALA A 308 -15.49 -2.14 -14.29
C ALA A 308 -14.09 -2.78 -14.26
N LEU A 309 -13.95 -3.92 -13.56
CA LEU A 309 -12.70 -4.67 -13.48
C LEU A 309 -12.29 -5.26 -14.82
N GLU A 310 -13.23 -5.85 -15.59
CA GLU A 310 -12.99 -6.36 -16.91
C GLU A 310 -12.63 -5.26 -17.91
N ARG A 311 -13.31 -4.13 -17.85
CA ARG A 311 -12.98 -2.95 -18.65
C ARG A 311 -11.56 -2.45 -18.33
N PHE A 312 -11.22 -2.32 -17.06
CA PHE A 312 -9.88 -1.92 -16.65
C PHE A 312 -8.82 -2.89 -17.17
N TRP A 313 -9.08 -4.20 -17.08
CA TRP A 313 -8.18 -5.22 -17.62
C TRP A 313 -7.97 -5.05 -19.12
N ASN A 314 -9.03 -4.87 -19.88
CA ASN A 314 -8.96 -4.69 -21.33
C ASN A 314 -8.22 -3.40 -21.70
N ASP A 315 -8.55 -2.29 -21.05
CA ASP A 315 -8.00 -0.98 -21.36
C ASP A 315 -6.51 -0.87 -20.97
N VAL A 316 -6.11 -1.45 -19.84
CA VAL A 316 -4.78 -1.24 -19.24
C VAL A 316 -3.84 -2.42 -19.45
N MET A 317 -4.34 -3.67 -19.33
CA MET A 317 -3.47 -4.85 -19.31
C MET A 317 -3.29 -5.48 -20.69
N THR A 318 -4.28 -5.40 -21.58
CA THR A 318 -4.25 -6.06 -22.89
C THR A 318 -3.97 -5.13 -24.05
N GLU A 319 -4.29 -3.84 -23.94
CA GLU A 319 -4.06 -2.87 -25.01
C GLU A 319 -2.68 -2.21 -24.90
N PRO A 320 -1.74 -2.51 -25.82
CA PRO A 320 -0.41 -1.88 -25.81
C PRO A 320 -0.42 -0.36 -26.09
N ASN A 321 -1.55 0.19 -26.51
CA ASN A 321 -1.68 1.60 -26.91
C ASN A 321 -1.85 2.58 -25.74
N LEU A 322 -2.15 2.11 -24.53
CA LEU A 322 -2.11 2.93 -23.31
C LEU A 322 -0.68 3.25 -22.83
N LYS A 323 0.35 2.85 -23.58
CA LYS A 323 1.75 3.25 -23.34
C LYS A 323 2.02 4.76 -23.48
N THR A 324 1.01 5.54 -23.78
CA THR A 324 1.07 7.02 -23.78
C THR A 324 0.51 7.65 -22.51
N ILE A 325 0.08 6.83 -21.52
CA ILE A 325 -0.24 7.38 -20.21
C ILE A 325 1.07 7.93 -19.63
N PRO A 326 1.11 9.23 -19.28
CA PRO A 326 2.29 9.82 -18.67
C PRO A 326 2.71 8.97 -17.47
N ASP A 327 4.01 8.77 -17.29
CA ASP A 327 4.55 8.07 -16.11
C ASP A 327 4.35 8.95 -14.87
N PHE A 328 3.15 8.91 -14.31
CA PHE A 328 2.78 9.59 -13.05
C PHE A 328 3.42 8.93 -11.82
N SER A 329 4.18 7.86 -12.01
CA SER A 329 4.91 7.21 -10.91
C SER A 329 5.93 8.14 -10.26
N GLN A 330 6.21 9.31 -10.88
CA GLN A 330 7.12 10.31 -10.35
C GLN A 330 6.36 11.55 -9.89
N ALA A 331 6.29 11.77 -8.57
CA ALA A 331 5.78 13.02 -8.04
C ALA A 331 6.67 14.21 -8.47
N GLU A 332 6.05 15.32 -8.84
CA GLU A 332 6.72 16.58 -9.18
C GLU A 332 7.07 17.40 -7.94
N ALA A 333 6.34 17.20 -6.86
CA ALA A 333 6.50 17.95 -5.62
C ALA A 333 6.38 17.05 -4.39
N ALA A 334 6.99 17.48 -3.29
CA ALA A 334 6.80 16.89 -1.98
C ALA A 334 6.42 17.95 -0.96
N LEU A 335 5.42 17.65 -0.13
CA LEU A 335 5.12 18.35 1.12
C LEU A 335 5.80 17.59 2.26
N VAL A 336 6.70 18.25 2.97
CA VAL A 336 7.43 17.69 4.10
C VAL A 336 6.77 18.13 5.41
N LEU A 337 6.24 17.16 6.14
CA LEU A 337 5.59 17.31 7.43
C LEU A 337 6.62 17.25 8.58
N PRO A 338 6.29 17.74 9.78
CA PRO A 338 7.17 17.61 10.93
C PRO A 338 7.48 16.15 11.24
N ARG A 339 8.66 15.89 11.75
CA ARG A 339 9.05 14.55 12.18
C ARG A 339 8.04 13.96 13.17
N ASN A 340 7.70 12.70 12.96
CA ASN A 340 6.80 11.91 13.81
C ASN A 340 5.44 12.57 14.10
N TYR A 341 4.99 13.45 13.22
CA TYR A 341 3.70 14.10 13.30
C TYR A 341 2.59 13.19 12.81
N GLY A 342 2.20 12.20 13.61
CA GLY A 342 1.19 11.18 13.30
C GLY A 342 -0.23 11.72 13.29
N TRP A 343 -0.49 12.78 12.55
CA TRP A 343 -1.81 13.35 12.33
C TRP A 343 -2.50 12.62 11.18
N GLY A 344 -3.77 12.23 11.38
CA GLY A 344 -4.52 11.46 10.37
C GLY A 344 -4.78 12.20 9.07
N MET A 345 -4.90 13.54 9.09
CA MET A 345 -5.12 14.42 7.93
C MET A 345 -6.37 14.09 7.10
N ARG A 346 -7.27 13.25 7.59
CA ARG A 346 -8.53 12.90 6.89
C ARG A 346 -9.53 14.05 6.95
N GLN A 347 -9.48 14.82 8.05
CA GLN A 347 -10.28 16.01 8.31
C GLN A 347 -9.45 17.05 9.06
N PRO A 348 -9.83 18.35 9.07
CA PRO A 348 -9.06 19.39 9.73
C PRO A 348 -8.96 19.21 11.24
N ASP A 349 -9.93 18.53 11.85
CA ASP A 349 -9.99 18.23 13.29
C ASP A 349 -9.56 16.79 13.63
N ASP A 350 -8.94 16.09 12.70
CA ASP A 350 -8.48 14.71 12.91
C ASP A 350 -7.48 14.60 14.05
N LYS A 351 -7.39 13.41 14.62
CA LYS A 351 -6.51 13.15 15.77
C LYS A 351 -5.04 13.04 15.36
N ILE A 352 -4.18 13.39 16.31
CA ILE A 352 -2.75 13.14 16.25
C ILE A 352 -2.47 11.91 17.12
N TRP A 353 -1.97 10.83 16.54
CA TRP A 353 -1.70 9.54 17.18
C TRP A 353 -2.92 8.92 17.89
N GLY A 354 -4.12 9.32 17.55
CA GLY A 354 -5.33 8.82 18.18
C GLY A 354 -5.61 9.39 19.59
N PHE A 355 -4.64 10.03 20.21
CA PHE A 355 -4.71 10.52 21.60
C PHE A 355 -5.00 12.00 21.71
N TRP A 356 -4.54 12.80 20.75
CA TRP A 356 -4.61 14.26 20.82
C TRP A 356 -5.41 14.84 19.67
N GLY A 357 -6.18 15.87 19.96
CA GLY A 357 -6.77 16.70 18.91
C GLY A 357 -5.69 17.54 18.20
N PRO A 358 -6.09 18.28 17.14
CA PRO A 358 -5.21 19.13 16.36
C PRO A 358 -4.39 20.08 17.25
N ASP A 359 -3.16 20.35 16.86
CA ASP A 359 -2.30 21.35 17.53
C ASP A 359 -2.21 22.63 16.69
N LYS A 360 -1.30 23.53 17.08
CA LYS A 360 -1.11 24.81 16.39
C LYS A 360 -0.59 24.66 14.93
N LYS A 361 -0.02 23.52 14.58
CA LYS A 361 0.51 23.25 13.23
C LYS A 361 -0.56 22.71 12.29
N SER A 362 -1.55 21.98 12.83
CA SER A 362 -2.58 21.29 12.02
C SER A 362 -3.30 22.22 11.04
N PRO A 363 -3.80 23.41 11.42
CA PRO A 363 -4.49 24.30 10.48
C PRO A 363 -3.61 24.75 9.32
N GLN A 364 -2.36 25.09 9.58
CA GLN A 364 -1.42 25.52 8.56
C GLN A 364 -1.05 24.36 7.63
N ILE A 365 -0.79 23.19 8.16
CA ILE A 365 -0.51 21.97 7.36
C ILE A 365 -1.72 21.63 6.51
N TRP A 366 -2.94 21.72 7.07
CA TRP A 366 -4.18 21.48 6.36
C TRP A 366 -4.34 22.38 5.14
N GLU A 367 -4.25 23.69 5.35
CA GLU A 367 -4.37 24.68 4.27
C GLU A 367 -3.32 24.45 3.18
N LEU A 368 -2.05 24.30 3.57
CA LEU A 368 -0.97 24.07 2.62
C LEU A 368 -1.15 22.76 1.85
N SER A 369 -1.56 21.69 2.53
CA SER A 369 -1.79 20.40 1.87
C SER A 369 -2.92 20.46 0.85
N ARG A 370 -4.02 21.18 1.15
CA ARG A 370 -5.14 21.37 0.20
C ARG A 370 -4.71 22.16 -1.03
N ASN A 371 -3.99 23.28 -0.82
CA ASN A 371 -3.48 24.10 -1.92
C ASN A 371 -2.52 23.31 -2.82
N LEU A 372 -1.63 22.50 -2.23
CA LEU A 372 -0.70 21.68 -3.01
C LEU A 372 -1.41 20.52 -3.71
N LEU A 373 -2.40 19.90 -3.09
CA LEU A 373 -3.21 18.86 -3.74
C LEU A 373 -4.03 19.42 -4.90
N GLU A 374 -4.57 20.64 -4.77
CA GLU A 374 -5.24 21.32 -5.88
C GLU A 374 -4.28 21.63 -7.03
N GLN A 375 -3.05 22.06 -6.73
CA GLN A 375 -2.04 22.41 -7.70
C GLN A 375 -1.43 21.22 -8.43
N TYR A 376 -1.12 20.13 -7.69
CA TYR A 376 -0.35 18.98 -8.20
C TYR A 376 -1.17 17.72 -8.37
N GLY A 377 -2.35 17.60 -7.73
CA GLY A 377 -3.15 16.38 -7.75
C GLY A 377 -2.33 15.16 -7.34
N ILE A 378 -2.36 14.13 -8.18
CA ILE A 378 -1.61 12.88 -7.98
C ILE A 378 -0.09 13.00 -8.18
N TYR A 379 0.44 14.18 -8.55
CA TYR A 379 1.88 14.44 -8.64
C TYR A 379 2.51 14.97 -7.34
N LEU A 380 1.72 15.12 -6.27
CA LEU A 380 2.20 15.47 -4.95
C LEU A 380 2.55 14.20 -4.16
N ASP A 381 3.69 14.19 -3.48
CA ASP A 381 3.95 13.29 -2.37
C ASP A 381 3.87 14.05 -1.04
N ILE A 382 3.37 13.40 0.02
CA ILE A 382 3.39 13.92 1.39
C ILE A 382 4.29 12.98 2.21
N VAL A 383 5.32 13.55 2.81
CA VAL A 383 6.37 12.82 3.50
C VAL A 383 6.71 13.49 4.84
N TYR A 384 7.52 12.84 5.66
CA TYR A 384 7.90 13.35 6.96
C TYR A 384 9.39 13.70 7.01
N GLU A 385 9.75 14.68 7.81
CA GLU A 385 11.15 14.95 8.18
C GLU A 385 11.71 13.72 8.89
N ASP A 386 12.70 13.07 8.26
CA ASP A 386 13.39 11.94 8.86
C ASP A 386 14.83 11.90 8.35
N PRO A 387 15.83 12.02 9.25
CA PRO A 387 17.24 11.93 8.84
C PRO A 387 17.64 10.63 8.16
N ALA A 388 16.91 9.52 8.41
CA ALA A 388 17.15 8.23 7.76
C ALA A 388 16.66 8.22 6.31
N PHE A 389 15.72 9.12 5.95
CA PHE A 389 15.07 9.16 4.65
C PHE A 389 15.06 10.59 4.07
N PRO A 390 16.24 11.15 3.72
CA PRO A 390 16.35 12.52 3.26
C PRO A 390 15.58 12.76 1.95
N VAL A 391 14.84 13.88 1.91
CA VAL A 391 14.05 14.30 0.74
C VAL A 391 14.89 15.03 -0.31
N ALA A 392 16.04 15.56 0.07
CA ALA A 392 16.92 16.34 -0.79
C ALA A 392 17.33 15.55 -2.06
N GLY A 393 17.14 16.18 -3.23
CA GLY A 393 17.46 15.54 -4.53
C GLY A 393 16.50 14.43 -4.97
N LYS A 394 15.42 14.17 -4.23
CA LYS A 394 14.40 13.17 -4.59
C LYS A 394 13.21 13.75 -5.34
N TYR A 395 12.98 15.05 -5.23
CA TYR A 395 11.85 15.75 -5.83
C TYR A 395 12.31 17.04 -6.52
N PRO A 396 11.70 17.41 -7.66
CA PRO A 396 11.96 18.68 -8.32
C PRO A 396 11.60 19.89 -7.46
N ARG A 397 10.54 19.77 -6.65
CA ARG A 397 10.05 20.83 -5.75
C ARG A 397 9.79 20.25 -4.38
N ILE A 398 10.21 20.99 -3.34
CA ILE A 398 10.05 20.58 -1.94
C ILE A 398 9.44 21.74 -1.17
N TYR A 399 8.33 21.50 -0.52
CA TYR A 399 7.61 22.41 0.36
C TYR A 399 7.68 21.90 1.79
N TYR A 400 8.01 22.79 2.72
CA TYR A 400 7.99 22.43 4.12
C TYR A 400 6.73 22.99 4.78
N TRP A 401 6.17 22.26 5.71
CA TRP A 401 4.93 22.56 6.41
C TRP A 401 4.86 23.96 7.02
N ASN A 402 6.02 24.56 7.36
CA ASN A 402 6.14 25.88 8.00
C ASN A 402 6.44 27.02 7.00
N GLN A 403 6.43 26.76 5.72
CA GLN A 403 6.58 27.77 4.70
C GLN A 403 5.24 28.48 4.48
N THR A 404 5.25 29.79 4.49
CA THR A 404 4.12 30.59 3.99
C THR A 404 4.05 30.45 2.49
N SER A 405 2.88 30.07 1.98
CA SER A 405 2.54 29.99 0.55
C SER A 405 2.69 31.35 -0.15
#